data_4ded98fa8bc65c06fd19d869562c797a
#
_entry.id   4ded98fa8bc65c06fd19d869562c797a
#
_cell.length_a   1.000
_cell.length_b   1.000
_cell.length_c   1.000
_cell.angle_alpha   90.00
_cell.angle_beta   90.00
_cell.angle_gamma   90.00
#
_symmetry.space_group_name_H-M   'P 1'
#
loop_
_entity.id
_entity.type
_entity.pdbx_description
1 polymer ?
#
loop_
_entity_poly.entity_id
_entity_poly.type
_entity_poly.pdbx_seq_one_letter_code
_entity_poly.pdbx_strand_id
1 'polypeptide(L)'
;ICNQKSLARTSKTPGRTQLINLFELDPVRRLVDLPGYGFARVTLPIRVQWQGLLTQYVETRECLRGIVLMMDSRHPLKDLDLQMIEWCRALELPVHILLTKADKLKHGPAKQTLFRVQKALAGDPGISTQLFSALKHQGIDTAHEVLDRWLDVPPPETT
;
A
#
# COMPACT_ATOMS: atom_id res chain seq x y z
N ILE A 1 -0.65 -1.36 -11.63
CA ILE A 1 -1.75 -0.44 -11.32
C ILE A 1 -1.78 0.71 -12.34
N CYS A 2 -0.74 1.51 -12.48
CA CYS A 2 -0.77 2.70 -13.35
C CYS A 2 -0.55 2.43 -14.86
N ASN A 3 -0.21 1.22 -15.26
CA ASN A 3 0.07 0.77 -16.63
C ASN A 3 0.94 1.75 -17.48
N GLN A 4 1.76 2.56 -16.83
CA GLN A 4 2.67 3.52 -17.48
C GLN A 4 4.13 3.08 -17.26
N LYS A 5 4.87 3.02 -18.35
CA LYS A 5 6.32 2.80 -18.30
C LYS A 5 7.00 4.06 -17.80
N SER A 6 7.99 3.90 -16.92
CA SER A 6 8.85 4.99 -16.40
C SER A 6 8.11 6.06 -15.56
N LEU A 7 6.93 5.78 -15.03
CA LEU A 7 6.21 6.69 -14.14
C LEU A 7 7.02 7.01 -12.87
N ALA A 8 7.69 6.01 -12.32
CA ALA A 8 8.63 6.17 -11.20
C ALA A 8 9.99 5.58 -11.56
N ARG A 9 11.06 6.18 -11.06
CA ARG A 9 12.40 5.62 -11.20
C ARG A 9 12.52 4.39 -10.32
N THR A 10 12.64 3.22 -10.94
CA THR A 10 12.91 1.97 -10.23
C THR A 10 14.39 1.81 -9.96
N SER A 11 14.76 1.28 -8.80
CA SER A 11 16.13 0.94 -8.45
C SER A 11 16.21 -0.46 -7.85
N LYS A 12 17.28 -1.17 -8.19
CA LYS A 12 17.62 -2.44 -7.54
C LYS A 12 18.20 -2.23 -6.13
N THR A 13 18.60 -1.00 -5.80
CA THR A 13 19.17 -0.66 -4.49
C THR A 13 18.04 -0.22 -3.55
N PRO A 14 17.81 -0.91 -2.44
CA PRO A 14 16.82 -0.53 -1.44
C PRO A 14 17.12 0.84 -0.81
N GLY A 15 16.09 1.60 -0.43
CA GLY A 15 16.23 2.86 0.30
C GLY A 15 16.61 4.07 -0.56
N ARG A 16 16.43 4.02 -1.87
CA ARG A 16 16.75 5.14 -2.77
C ARG A 16 15.67 6.22 -2.82
N THR A 17 14.42 5.87 -2.53
CA THR A 17 13.32 6.83 -2.44
C THR A 17 13.38 7.50 -1.08
N GLN A 18 13.93 8.72 -1.04
CA GLN A 18 14.05 9.56 0.17
C GLN A 18 13.03 10.69 0.18
N LEU A 19 12.30 10.88 -0.92
CA LEU A 19 11.34 11.95 -1.11
C LEU A 19 9.94 11.35 -1.26
N ILE A 20 8.94 12.13 -0.89
CA ILE A 20 7.54 11.85 -1.20
C ILE A 20 7.31 12.20 -2.67
N ASN A 21 6.91 11.23 -3.47
CA ASN A 21 6.60 11.44 -4.89
C ASN A 21 5.08 11.55 -5.08
N LEU A 22 4.63 12.63 -5.68
CA LEU A 22 3.22 12.84 -6.01
C LEU A 22 3.01 12.58 -7.50
N PHE A 23 2.05 11.71 -7.82
CA PHE A 23 1.61 11.41 -9.17
C PHE A 23 0.21 11.97 -9.37
N GLU A 24 0.09 12.96 -10.22
CA GLU A 24 -1.19 13.55 -10.58
C GLU A 24 -1.94 12.63 -11.54
N LEU A 25 -3.17 12.26 -11.17
CA LEU A 25 -4.08 11.51 -12.03
C LEU A 25 -4.94 12.47 -12.85
N ASP A 26 -5.39 13.53 -12.19
CA ASP A 26 -6.14 14.66 -12.74
C ASP A 26 -5.97 15.88 -11.81
N PRO A 27 -6.59 17.04 -12.11
CA PRO A 27 -6.42 18.26 -11.30
C PRO A 27 -6.74 18.11 -9.81
N VAL A 28 -7.58 17.13 -9.42
CA VAL A 28 -8.06 16.95 -8.04
C VAL A 28 -7.59 15.67 -7.37
N ARG A 29 -7.06 14.69 -8.13
CA ARG A 29 -6.69 13.36 -7.61
C ARG A 29 -5.20 13.08 -7.78
N ARG A 30 -4.60 12.51 -6.74
CA ARG A 30 -3.18 12.18 -6.73
C ARG A 30 -2.94 10.85 -6.05
N LEU A 31 -1.97 10.09 -6.58
CA LEU A 31 -1.35 8.99 -5.88
C LEU A 31 -0.03 9.48 -5.30
N VAL A 32 0.28 9.01 -4.10
CA VAL A 32 1.49 9.39 -3.39
C VAL A 32 2.32 8.15 -3.11
N ASP A 33 3.56 8.15 -3.63
CA ASP A 33 4.54 7.12 -3.32
C ASP A 33 5.40 7.61 -2.15
N LEU A 34 5.24 6.93 -1.03
CA LEU A 34 5.94 7.23 0.20
C LEU A 34 7.22 6.40 0.31
N PRO A 35 8.28 6.92 0.95
CA PRO A 35 9.47 6.12 1.23
C PRO A 35 9.12 4.80 1.94
N GLY A 36 9.69 3.70 1.47
CA GLY A 36 9.43 2.39 2.07
C GLY A 36 9.91 2.30 3.51
N TYR A 37 9.02 2.01 4.43
CA TYR A 37 9.29 1.90 5.87
C TYR A 37 10.02 0.60 6.29
N GLY A 38 10.05 -0.42 5.42
CA GLY A 38 10.49 -1.79 5.74
C GLY A 38 11.90 -2.17 5.32
N PHE A 39 12.77 -1.24 4.90
CA PHE A 39 14.10 -1.61 4.44
C PHE A 39 15.09 -1.84 5.59
N ALA A 40 15.46 -3.10 5.80
CA ALA A 40 16.41 -3.54 6.82
C ALA A 40 17.83 -2.96 6.69
N ARG A 41 18.18 -2.33 5.56
CA ARG A 41 19.50 -1.78 5.26
C ARG A 41 19.62 -0.27 5.47
N VAL A 42 18.61 0.37 6.00
CA VAL A 42 18.63 1.81 6.27
C VAL A 42 19.11 2.04 7.69
N THR A 43 20.03 2.99 7.87
CA THR A 43 20.54 3.34 9.19
C THR A 43 19.43 3.87 10.11
N LEU A 44 19.58 3.67 11.41
CA LEU A 44 18.59 4.08 12.40
C LEU A 44 18.18 5.56 12.28
N PRO A 45 19.10 6.53 12.10
CA PRO A 45 18.75 7.94 11.95
C PRO A 45 17.85 8.21 10.73
N ILE A 46 18.14 7.58 9.60
CA ILE A 46 17.31 7.73 8.38
C ILE A 46 15.92 7.12 8.59
N ARG A 47 15.81 6.01 9.31
CA ARG A 47 14.52 5.40 9.64
C ARG A 47 13.68 6.33 10.52
N VAL A 48 14.26 6.92 11.55
CA VAL A 48 13.58 7.89 12.44
C VAL A 48 13.12 9.11 11.67
N GLN A 49 13.95 9.64 10.79
CA GLN A 49 13.60 10.77 9.92
C GLN A 49 12.42 10.42 9.00
N TRP A 50 12.41 9.24 8.40
CA TRP A 50 11.30 8.81 7.53
C TRP A 50 10.00 8.60 8.30
N GLN A 51 10.08 8.02 9.49
CA GLN A 51 8.91 7.91 10.36
C GLN A 51 8.34 9.27 10.69
N GLY A 52 9.17 10.25 11.05
CA GLY A 52 8.73 11.62 11.30
C GLY A 52 8.06 12.27 10.08
N LEU A 53 8.64 12.13 8.89
CA LEU A 53 8.06 12.65 7.64
C LEU A 53 6.72 11.99 7.31
N LEU A 54 6.61 10.67 7.48
CA LEU A 54 5.38 9.93 7.27
C LEU A 54 4.30 10.36 8.25
N THR A 55 4.62 10.44 9.54
CA THR A 55 3.71 10.90 10.59
C THR A 55 3.19 12.30 10.25
N GLN A 56 4.08 13.24 10.01
CA GLN A 56 3.70 14.60 9.66
C GLN A 56 2.82 14.65 8.41
N TYR A 57 3.19 13.90 7.36
CA TYR A 57 2.42 13.86 6.12
C TYR A 57 0.99 13.35 6.33
N VAL A 58 0.84 12.24 7.05
CA VAL A 58 -0.46 11.60 7.25
C VAL A 58 -1.34 12.40 8.22
N GLU A 59 -0.76 12.99 9.28
CA GLU A 59 -1.47 13.78 10.27
C GLU A 59 -1.92 15.16 9.75
N THR A 60 -1.19 15.74 8.79
CA THR A 60 -1.50 17.09 8.30
C THR A 60 -2.33 17.11 7.01
N ARG A 61 -2.58 15.97 6.38
CA ARG A 61 -3.28 15.91 5.09
C ARG A 61 -4.76 15.53 5.25
N GLU A 62 -5.62 16.53 5.38
CA GLU A 62 -7.08 16.37 5.44
C GLU A 62 -7.69 15.72 4.17
N CYS A 63 -7.00 15.82 3.03
CA CYS A 63 -7.45 15.24 1.76
C CYS A 63 -7.04 13.78 1.56
N LEU A 64 -6.39 13.14 2.55
CA LEU A 64 -5.97 11.75 2.45
C LEU A 64 -7.19 10.82 2.55
N ARG A 65 -7.39 9.98 1.54
CA ARG A 65 -8.56 9.09 1.42
C ARG A 65 -8.33 7.68 1.92
N GLY A 66 -7.08 7.26 1.98
CA GLY A 66 -6.71 5.93 2.45
C GLY A 66 -5.25 5.59 2.15
N ILE A 67 -4.79 4.48 2.68
CA ILE A 67 -3.43 3.99 2.52
C ILE A 67 -3.42 2.61 1.88
N VAL A 68 -2.67 2.47 0.78
CA VAL A 68 -2.35 1.16 0.20
C VAL A 68 -1.07 0.64 0.85
N LEU A 69 -1.19 -0.41 1.64
CA LEU A 69 -0.10 -1.02 2.38
C LEU A 69 0.41 -2.27 1.66
N MET A 70 1.66 -2.27 1.23
CA MET A 70 2.27 -3.38 0.52
C MET A 70 3.04 -4.31 1.45
N MET A 71 2.56 -5.55 1.64
CA MET A 71 3.22 -6.59 2.42
C MET A 71 3.71 -7.72 1.51
N ASP A 72 4.88 -8.29 1.79
CA ASP A 72 5.32 -9.50 1.10
C ASP A 72 4.47 -10.69 1.56
N SER A 73 3.76 -11.35 0.65
CA SER A 73 2.85 -12.46 0.96
C SER A 73 3.51 -13.65 1.66
N ARG A 74 4.84 -13.77 1.55
CA ARG A 74 5.62 -14.83 2.22
C ARG A 74 5.85 -14.54 3.70
N HIS A 75 5.88 -13.25 4.07
CA HIS A 75 6.20 -12.76 5.41
C HIS A 75 5.34 -11.54 5.78
N PRO A 76 4.00 -11.67 5.82
CA PRO A 76 3.11 -10.55 6.15
C PRO A 76 3.07 -10.29 7.65
N LEU A 77 2.49 -9.17 8.04
CA LEU A 77 2.26 -8.76 9.43
C LEU A 77 3.55 -8.67 10.25
N LYS A 78 4.59 -8.11 9.67
CA LYS A 78 5.81 -7.76 10.42
C LYS A 78 5.51 -6.61 11.38
N ASP A 79 6.37 -6.42 12.38
CA ASP A 79 6.20 -5.37 13.38
C ASP A 79 5.93 -3.99 12.77
N LEU A 80 6.65 -3.63 11.71
CA LEU A 80 6.45 -2.36 11.00
C LEU A 80 5.12 -2.30 10.23
N ASP A 81 4.63 -3.43 9.72
CA ASP A 81 3.31 -3.51 9.08
C ASP A 81 2.22 -3.27 10.12
N LEU A 82 2.35 -3.90 11.30
CA LEU A 82 1.41 -3.74 12.42
C LEU A 82 1.42 -2.32 12.98
N GLN A 83 2.60 -1.72 13.14
CA GLN A 83 2.71 -0.32 13.56
C GLN A 83 2.00 0.63 12.59
N MET A 84 2.16 0.41 11.28
CA MET A 84 1.48 1.22 10.26
C MET A 84 -0.04 1.06 10.35
N ILE A 85 -0.52 -0.15 10.55
CA ILE A 85 -1.95 -0.43 10.71
C ILE A 85 -2.51 0.27 11.95
N GLU A 86 -1.85 0.15 13.11
CA GLU A 86 -2.28 0.80 14.35
C GLU A 86 -2.32 2.33 14.19
N TRP A 87 -1.34 2.87 13.48
CA TRP A 87 -1.31 4.29 13.21
C TRP A 87 -2.45 4.75 12.30
N CYS A 88 -2.74 4.00 11.22
CA CYS A 88 -3.90 4.30 10.38
C CYS A 88 -5.23 4.19 11.15
N ARG A 89 -5.35 3.22 12.07
CA ARG A 89 -6.52 3.12 12.96
C ARG A 89 -6.71 4.35 13.83
N ALA A 90 -5.63 4.83 14.44
CA ALA A 90 -5.66 6.02 15.31
C ALA A 90 -6.12 7.28 14.55
N LEU A 91 -5.91 7.31 13.24
CA LEU A 91 -6.27 8.41 12.35
C LEU A 91 -7.57 8.13 11.57
N GLU A 92 -8.25 7.03 11.85
CA GLU A 92 -9.46 6.58 11.14
C GLU A 92 -9.30 6.48 9.61
N LEU A 93 -8.07 6.22 9.15
CA LEU A 93 -7.74 6.11 7.73
C LEU A 93 -8.00 4.69 7.21
N PRO A 94 -8.77 4.51 6.14
CA PRO A 94 -8.93 3.22 5.50
C PRO A 94 -7.59 2.66 4.99
N VAL A 95 -7.40 1.35 5.15
CA VAL A 95 -6.20 0.64 4.68
C VAL A 95 -6.57 -0.46 3.72
N HIS A 96 -5.93 -0.49 2.56
CA HIS A 96 -6.02 -1.60 1.62
C HIS A 96 -4.69 -2.34 1.54
N ILE A 97 -4.65 -3.59 2.01
CA ILE A 97 -3.44 -4.39 2.07
C ILE A 97 -3.28 -5.20 0.78
N LEU A 98 -2.20 -4.95 0.06
CA LEU A 98 -1.76 -5.76 -1.07
C LEU A 98 -0.72 -6.78 -0.58
N LEU A 99 -1.10 -8.05 -0.51
CA LEU A 99 -0.17 -9.16 -0.26
C LEU A 99 0.62 -9.44 -1.55
N THR A 100 1.70 -8.70 -1.72
CA THR A 100 2.52 -8.68 -2.93
C THR A 100 3.31 -9.98 -3.13
N LYS A 101 3.81 -10.20 -4.34
CA LYS A 101 4.57 -11.39 -4.73
C LYS A 101 3.79 -12.70 -4.51
N ALA A 102 2.46 -12.66 -4.66
CA ALA A 102 1.62 -13.85 -4.54
C ALA A 102 2.02 -14.97 -5.52
N ASP A 103 2.63 -14.60 -6.67
CA ASP A 103 3.22 -15.53 -7.64
C ASP A 103 4.38 -16.39 -7.10
N LYS A 104 4.96 -16.03 -5.97
CA LYS A 104 6.02 -16.81 -5.29
C LYS A 104 5.46 -17.90 -4.38
N LEU A 105 4.17 -17.93 -4.16
CA LEU A 105 3.47 -18.94 -3.39
C LEU A 105 2.62 -19.83 -4.31
N LYS A 106 2.51 -21.12 -3.95
CA LYS A 106 1.50 -22.01 -4.57
C LYS A 106 0.10 -21.54 -4.15
N HIS A 107 -0.91 -21.87 -4.93
CA HIS A 107 -2.29 -21.43 -4.73
C HIS A 107 -2.83 -21.68 -3.31
N GLY A 108 -2.63 -22.88 -2.75
CA GLY A 108 -3.06 -23.21 -1.37
C GLY A 108 -2.41 -22.33 -0.31
N PRO A 109 -1.06 -22.27 -0.22
CA PRO A 109 -0.33 -21.37 0.68
C PRO A 109 -0.70 -19.90 0.52
N ALA A 110 -0.92 -19.43 -0.71
CA ALA A 110 -1.34 -18.05 -0.94
C ALA A 110 -2.71 -17.76 -0.31
N LYS A 111 -3.69 -18.64 -0.51
CA LYS A 111 -5.02 -18.53 0.13
C LYS A 111 -4.94 -18.61 1.66
N GLN A 112 -4.11 -19.51 2.20
CA GLN A 112 -3.89 -19.59 3.65
C GLN A 112 -3.31 -18.31 4.22
N THR A 113 -2.35 -17.70 3.52
CA THR A 113 -1.77 -16.42 3.91
C THR A 113 -2.84 -15.32 3.93
N LEU A 114 -3.65 -15.21 2.88
CA LEU A 114 -4.74 -14.25 2.81
C LEU A 114 -5.70 -14.43 3.99
N PHE A 115 -6.17 -15.66 4.21
CA PHE A 115 -7.09 -15.96 5.31
C PHE A 115 -6.50 -15.64 6.69
N ARG A 116 -5.21 -15.96 6.90
CA ARG A 116 -4.51 -15.64 8.15
C ARG A 116 -4.46 -14.12 8.40
N VAL A 117 -4.14 -13.33 7.38
CA VAL A 117 -4.09 -11.87 7.50
C VAL A 117 -5.49 -11.30 7.75
N GLN A 118 -6.49 -11.74 7.00
CA GLN A 118 -7.88 -11.34 7.22
C GLN A 118 -8.37 -11.68 8.62
N LYS A 119 -8.05 -12.86 9.13
CA LYS A 119 -8.42 -13.28 10.50
C LYS A 119 -7.71 -12.45 11.56
N ALA A 120 -6.43 -12.13 11.37
CA ALA A 120 -5.67 -11.31 12.32
C ALA A 120 -6.19 -9.87 12.40
N LEU A 121 -6.81 -9.38 11.34
CA LEU A 121 -7.36 -8.02 11.23
C LEU A 121 -8.89 -8.01 11.25
N ALA A 122 -9.52 -9.14 11.60
CA ALA A 122 -10.97 -9.26 11.69
C ALA A 122 -11.51 -8.32 12.78
N GLY A 123 -12.58 -7.59 12.45
CA GLY A 123 -13.20 -6.63 13.35
C GLY A 123 -12.81 -5.18 13.06
N ASP A 124 -11.91 -4.94 12.12
CA ASP A 124 -11.58 -3.60 11.63
C ASP A 124 -12.25 -3.36 10.26
N PRO A 125 -13.38 -2.62 10.21
CA PRO A 125 -14.11 -2.39 8.96
C PRO A 125 -13.35 -1.48 7.99
N GLY A 126 -12.36 -0.73 8.48
CA GLY A 126 -11.51 0.15 7.66
C GLY A 126 -10.41 -0.60 6.90
N ILE A 127 -10.20 -1.91 7.17
CA ILE A 127 -9.12 -2.68 6.55
C ILE A 127 -9.65 -3.69 5.55
N SER A 128 -9.12 -3.64 4.35
CA SER A 128 -9.34 -4.65 3.31
C SER A 128 -8.03 -5.29 2.85
N THR A 129 -8.08 -6.54 2.38
CA THR A 129 -6.87 -7.31 2.04
C THR A 129 -7.08 -8.15 0.81
N GLN A 130 -6.09 -8.19 -0.08
CA GLN A 130 -6.09 -9.05 -1.27
C GLN A 130 -4.72 -9.64 -1.58
N LEU A 131 -4.69 -10.71 -2.38
CA LEU A 131 -3.47 -11.20 -3.03
C LEU A 131 -3.13 -10.31 -4.23
N PHE A 132 -1.84 -10.04 -4.40
CA PHE A 132 -1.37 -9.19 -5.49
C PHE A 132 -0.05 -9.70 -6.10
N SER A 133 0.03 -9.69 -7.42
CA SER A 133 1.29 -9.91 -8.15
C SER A 133 1.41 -8.96 -9.32
N ALA A 134 2.35 -8.04 -9.26
CA ALA A 134 2.66 -7.15 -10.38
C ALA A 134 3.19 -7.95 -11.59
N LEU A 135 3.95 -9.03 -11.35
CA LEU A 135 4.53 -9.85 -12.41
C LEU A 135 3.47 -10.65 -13.19
N LYS A 136 2.43 -11.14 -12.50
CA LYS A 136 1.37 -11.96 -13.08
C LYS A 136 0.07 -11.17 -13.28
N HIS A 137 0.10 -9.86 -13.08
CA HIS A 137 -1.08 -8.99 -13.17
C HIS A 137 -2.27 -9.46 -12.31
N GLN A 138 -1.99 -10.19 -11.23
CA GLN A 138 -3.02 -10.71 -10.32
C GLN A 138 -3.50 -9.62 -9.35
N GLY A 139 -4.81 -9.44 -9.24
CA GLY A 139 -5.44 -8.54 -8.28
C GLY A 139 -5.39 -7.07 -8.68
N ILE A 140 -5.10 -6.74 -9.94
CA ILE A 140 -5.07 -5.35 -10.42
C ILE A 140 -6.48 -4.76 -10.40
N ASP A 141 -7.47 -5.47 -10.93
CA ASP A 141 -8.85 -4.98 -11.03
C ASP A 141 -9.44 -4.70 -9.64
N THR A 142 -9.26 -5.63 -8.69
CA THR A 142 -9.70 -5.41 -7.30
C THR A 142 -9.01 -4.22 -6.64
N ALA A 143 -7.71 -4.00 -6.93
CA ALA A 143 -7.00 -2.83 -6.42
C ALA A 143 -7.54 -1.53 -7.05
N HIS A 144 -7.89 -1.54 -8.34
CA HIS A 144 -8.55 -0.41 -9.00
C HIS A 144 -9.90 -0.11 -8.38
N GLU A 145 -10.77 -1.10 -8.18
CA GLU A 145 -12.08 -0.93 -7.54
C GLU A 145 -11.99 -0.22 -6.17
N VAL A 146 -10.96 -0.54 -5.38
CA VAL A 146 -10.74 0.13 -4.10
C VAL A 146 -10.28 1.57 -4.28
N LEU A 147 -9.33 1.80 -5.18
CA LEU A 147 -8.82 3.14 -5.47
C LEU A 147 -9.89 4.03 -6.09
N ASP A 148 -10.67 3.53 -7.03
CA ASP A 148 -11.74 4.27 -7.69
C ASP A 148 -12.80 4.72 -6.67
N ARG A 149 -13.14 3.85 -5.72
CA ARG A 149 -14.05 4.18 -4.61
C ARG A 149 -13.48 5.27 -3.70
N TRP A 150 -12.20 5.19 -3.33
CA TRP A 150 -11.55 6.19 -2.48
C TRP A 150 -11.37 7.54 -3.17
N LEU A 151 -11.17 7.50 -4.48
CA LEU A 151 -10.92 8.67 -5.31
C LEU A 151 -12.21 9.23 -5.95
N ASP A 152 -13.37 8.68 -5.63
CA ASP A 152 -14.66 9.07 -6.21
C ASP A 152 -14.62 9.10 -7.76
N VAL A 153 -14.00 8.05 -8.36
CA VAL A 153 -13.97 7.88 -9.81
C VAL A 153 -15.32 7.34 -10.27
N PRO A 154 -16.03 8.02 -11.18
CA PRO A 154 -17.28 7.50 -11.70
C PRO A 154 -17.04 6.19 -12.47
N PRO A 155 -17.99 5.24 -12.43
CA PRO A 155 -17.90 4.03 -13.23
C PRO A 155 -17.80 4.39 -14.72
N PRO A 156 -17.12 3.57 -15.54
CA PRO A 156 -17.08 3.80 -16.97
C PRO A 156 -18.49 3.83 -17.54
N GLU A 157 -18.78 4.83 -18.37
CA GLU A 157 -20.06 4.90 -19.07
C GLU A 157 -20.24 3.61 -19.89
N THR A 158 -21.27 2.86 -19.57
CA THR A 158 -21.68 1.67 -20.34
C THR A 158 -22.25 2.16 -21.67
N THR A 159 -21.44 2.07 -22.72
CA THR A 159 -21.85 2.35 -24.10
C THR A 159 -22.63 1.18 -24.67
#